data_a3777fb2fcb44d2e60213a02990c3f76
#
_entry.id   a3777fb2fcb44d2e60213a02990c3f76
#
_cell.length_a   1.000
_cell.length_b   1.000
_cell.length_c   1.000
_cell.angle_alpha   90.00
_cell.angle_beta   90.00
_cell.angle_gamma   90.00
#
_symmetry.space_group_name_H-M   'P 1'
#
loop_
_entity.id
_entity.type
_entity.pdbx_description
1 polymer ?
#
loop_
_entity_poly.entity_id
_entity_poly.type
_entity_poly.pdbx_seq_one_letter_code
_entity_poly.pdbx_strand_id
1 'polypeptide(L)'
;MQSDFRFFNLSLGARLILAGSCSCAAVEIQIAYSTSFGFAIAALGWLPLMLRAATNKPDDRGLEEWRPVPISEIDRLDDGLRQSKDLRKRTRNWVKSIGLGFGIPLLIAYLVVTAATGREDYWLAGYDLAFFLVPAIFFGRINVFAPPAIEMKMPCFRAFLSEKLPETMAVAPYLRFDKDKSGADIPEDLRLLVEIKRPPADLVGVQIQAAINCGPAGNVPYMYAVVLTKGKTGRSYKTAEQIQVPGYIVDAGGDGDYGTVVIRQEGYVTNPDDCVELQTICIKFLTSIAGEGSLA
;
A
#
# COMPACT_ATOMS: atom_id res chain seq x y z
N MET A 1 -14.52 -8.43 -1.04
CA MET A 1 -13.26 -9.18 -1.00
C MET A 1 -13.19 -9.94 0.32
N GLN A 2 -13.59 -11.22 0.34
CA GLN A 2 -13.48 -12.09 1.52
C GLN A 2 -12.03 -12.60 1.57
N SER A 3 -11.20 -11.95 2.36
CA SER A 3 -9.83 -12.39 2.57
C SER A 3 -9.81 -13.48 3.64
N ASP A 4 -9.77 -14.71 3.22
CA ASP A 4 -9.50 -15.83 4.11
C ASP A 4 -8.04 -15.77 4.57
N PHE A 5 -7.81 -15.21 5.75
CA PHE A 5 -6.50 -15.22 6.40
C PHE A 5 -6.20 -16.64 6.88
N ARG A 6 -5.43 -17.39 6.10
CA ARG A 6 -5.01 -18.75 6.45
C ARG A 6 -3.49 -18.86 6.47
N PHE A 7 -2.96 -19.41 7.53
CA PHE A 7 -1.59 -19.91 7.60
C PHE A 7 -1.66 -21.39 8.05
N PHE A 8 -1.04 -22.28 7.30
CA PHE A 8 -1.26 -23.72 7.44
C PHE A 8 -2.75 -24.10 7.43
N ASN A 9 -3.57 -23.43 6.62
CA ASN A 9 -5.03 -23.61 6.58
C ASN A 9 -5.76 -23.39 7.91
N LEU A 10 -5.11 -22.78 8.91
CA LEU A 10 -5.72 -22.44 10.19
C LEU A 10 -6.16 -20.96 10.21
N SER A 11 -7.42 -20.71 10.58
CA SER A 11 -7.92 -19.35 10.83
C SER A 11 -7.25 -18.74 12.06
N LEU A 12 -7.25 -17.41 12.19
CA LEU A 12 -6.73 -16.73 13.38
C LEU A 12 -7.39 -17.22 14.66
N GLY A 13 -8.72 -17.44 14.64
CA GLY A 13 -9.47 -18.00 15.77
C GLY A 13 -8.97 -19.39 16.18
N ALA A 14 -8.76 -20.28 15.21
CA ALA A 14 -8.23 -21.62 15.49
C ALA A 14 -6.82 -21.56 16.10
N ARG A 15 -5.97 -20.63 15.68
CA ARG A 15 -4.63 -20.43 16.28
C ARG A 15 -4.70 -19.93 17.71
N LEU A 16 -5.61 -18.99 17.99
CA LEU A 16 -5.82 -18.48 19.35
C LEU A 16 -6.36 -19.57 20.28
N ILE A 17 -7.30 -20.38 19.80
CA ILE A 17 -7.83 -21.53 20.55
C ILE A 17 -6.71 -22.54 20.82
N LEU A 18 -5.92 -22.89 19.81
CA LEU A 18 -4.80 -23.83 19.96
C LEU A 18 -3.76 -23.32 20.97
N ALA A 19 -3.36 -22.05 20.84
CA ALA A 19 -2.41 -21.43 21.76
C ALA A 19 -2.95 -21.37 23.19
N GLY A 20 -4.22 -21.02 23.37
CA GLY A 20 -4.90 -21.01 24.66
C GLY A 20 -4.99 -22.40 25.30
N SER A 21 -5.36 -23.41 24.50
CA SER A 21 -5.42 -24.81 24.98
C SER A 21 -4.05 -25.34 25.39
N CYS A 22 -3.01 -25.06 24.59
CA CYS A 22 -1.63 -25.42 24.96
C CYS A 22 -1.16 -24.69 26.24
N SER A 23 -1.54 -23.43 26.42
CA SER A 23 -1.19 -22.68 27.64
C SER A 23 -1.88 -23.25 28.88
N CYS A 24 -3.17 -23.60 28.77
CA CYS A 24 -3.87 -24.26 29.87
C CYS A 24 -3.25 -25.62 30.23
N ALA A 25 -2.98 -26.46 29.22
CA ALA A 25 -2.33 -27.74 29.43
C ALA A 25 -0.90 -27.57 30.01
N ALA A 26 -0.18 -26.54 29.60
CA ALA A 26 1.15 -26.22 30.13
C ALA A 26 1.12 -25.95 31.63
N VAL A 27 0.17 -25.14 32.11
CA VAL A 27 -0.02 -24.84 33.54
C VAL A 27 -0.32 -26.10 34.33
N GLU A 28 -1.23 -26.95 33.86
CA GLU A 28 -1.54 -28.21 34.56
C GLU A 28 -0.33 -29.14 34.63
N ILE A 29 0.44 -29.24 33.57
CA ILE A 29 1.65 -30.10 33.53
C ILE A 29 2.76 -29.53 34.41
N GLN A 30 2.91 -28.21 34.50
CA GLN A 30 3.85 -27.58 35.40
C GLN A 30 3.55 -27.91 36.88
N ILE A 31 2.28 -27.87 37.22
CA ILE A 31 1.83 -28.17 38.61
C ILE A 31 1.93 -29.66 38.93
N ALA A 32 1.50 -30.52 37.99
CA ALA A 32 1.39 -31.96 38.24
C ALA A 32 2.65 -32.79 38.02
N TYR A 33 3.54 -32.36 37.09
CA TYR A 33 4.65 -33.22 36.65
C TYR A 33 6.01 -32.51 36.60
N SER A 34 6.17 -31.46 35.82
CA SER A 34 7.45 -30.81 35.58
C SER A 34 7.31 -29.40 35.00
N THR A 35 7.91 -28.44 35.67
CA THR A 35 7.98 -27.04 35.23
C THR A 35 8.58 -26.90 33.83
N SER A 36 9.72 -27.57 33.58
CA SER A 36 10.42 -27.48 32.30
C SER A 36 9.60 -28.05 31.14
N PHE A 37 8.87 -29.15 31.38
CA PHE A 37 8.04 -29.78 30.37
C PHE A 37 6.80 -28.93 30.04
N GLY A 38 6.19 -28.30 31.06
CA GLY A 38 5.11 -27.34 30.86
C GLY A 38 5.55 -26.11 30.03
N PHE A 39 6.72 -25.53 30.30
CA PHE A 39 7.26 -24.46 29.45
C PHE A 39 7.48 -24.87 28.01
N ALA A 40 7.93 -26.10 27.75
CA ALA A 40 8.08 -26.61 26.38
C ALA A 40 6.72 -26.67 25.66
N ILE A 41 5.65 -27.10 26.33
CA ILE A 41 4.29 -27.13 25.79
C ILE A 41 3.75 -25.72 25.54
N ALA A 42 3.96 -24.80 26.49
CA ALA A 42 3.59 -23.39 26.29
C ALA A 42 4.30 -22.80 25.08
N ALA A 43 5.60 -23.06 24.89
CA ALA A 43 6.38 -22.62 23.74
C ALA A 43 5.85 -23.21 22.41
N LEU A 44 5.42 -24.47 22.41
CA LEU A 44 4.77 -25.08 21.23
C LEU A 44 3.46 -24.41 20.89
N GLY A 45 2.66 -23.99 21.91
CA GLY A 45 1.44 -23.22 21.71
C GLY A 45 1.64 -21.85 21.05
N TRP A 46 2.86 -21.30 21.17
CA TRP A 46 3.23 -20.03 20.56
C TRP A 46 3.58 -20.12 19.07
N LEU A 47 4.10 -21.24 18.62
CA LEU A 47 4.50 -21.41 17.23
C LEU A 47 3.40 -20.98 16.24
N PRO A 48 2.12 -21.36 16.42
CA PRO A 48 1.03 -20.89 15.56
C PRO A 48 0.80 -19.37 15.61
N LEU A 49 1.09 -18.70 16.74
CA LEU A 49 0.94 -17.25 16.88
C LEU A 49 2.14 -16.49 16.34
N MET A 50 3.35 -17.01 16.51
CA MET A 50 4.59 -16.41 16.00
C MET A 50 4.73 -16.54 14.50
N LEU A 51 4.13 -17.54 13.88
CA LEU A 51 4.08 -17.65 12.44
C LEU A 51 3.38 -16.41 11.90
N ARG A 52 4.14 -15.61 11.13
CA ARG A 52 3.74 -14.30 10.61
C ARG A 52 2.26 -14.26 10.29
N ALA A 53 1.61 -13.18 10.69
CA ALA A 53 0.21 -12.93 10.38
C ALA A 53 -0.10 -13.37 8.95
N ALA A 54 -1.16 -14.14 8.80
CA ALA A 54 -1.61 -14.54 7.49
C ALA A 54 -1.75 -13.29 6.64
N THR A 55 -1.02 -13.24 5.57
CA THR A 55 -1.13 -12.18 4.61
C THR A 55 -2.17 -12.61 3.58
N ASN A 56 -3.09 -11.71 3.26
CA ASN A 56 -3.95 -11.85 2.09
C ASN A 56 -3.23 -11.38 0.82
N LYS A 57 -1.89 -11.37 0.83
CA LYS A 57 -1.12 -11.05 -0.37
C LYS A 57 -1.41 -12.12 -1.41
N PRO A 58 -1.97 -11.73 -2.56
CA PRO A 58 -2.19 -12.66 -3.65
C PRO A 58 -0.84 -13.15 -4.19
N ASP A 59 -0.82 -14.36 -4.72
CA ASP A 59 0.34 -14.87 -5.43
C ASP A 59 0.33 -14.27 -6.84
N ASP A 60 1.29 -13.42 -7.11
CA ASP A 60 1.54 -12.79 -8.39
C ASP A 60 1.87 -13.85 -9.46
N ARG A 61 1.19 -13.80 -10.60
CA ARG A 61 1.45 -14.66 -11.76
C ARG A 61 2.21 -13.98 -12.88
N GLY A 62 2.50 -12.68 -12.74
CA GLY A 62 3.29 -11.94 -13.70
C GLY A 62 2.63 -11.67 -15.06
N LEU A 63 1.31 -11.77 -15.15
CA LEU A 63 0.56 -11.37 -16.34
C LEU A 63 0.12 -9.93 -16.19
N GLU A 64 0.90 -9.02 -16.76
CA GLU A 64 0.65 -7.58 -16.68
C GLU A 64 -0.27 -7.11 -17.84
N GLU A 65 -1.39 -6.49 -17.49
CA GLU A 65 -2.31 -5.90 -18.47
C GLU A 65 -2.77 -4.51 -18.02
N TRP A 66 -2.57 -3.51 -18.88
CA TRP A 66 -3.11 -2.18 -18.67
C TRP A 66 -4.52 -2.06 -19.23
N ARG A 67 -5.48 -1.69 -18.40
CA ARG A 67 -6.86 -1.49 -18.80
C ARG A 67 -7.39 -0.13 -18.36
N PRO A 68 -8.18 0.56 -19.23
CA PRO A 68 -8.88 1.77 -18.82
C PRO A 68 -9.93 1.43 -17.77
N VAL A 69 -10.08 2.29 -16.77
CA VAL A 69 -11.06 2.13 -15.70
C VAL A 69 -11.82 3.45 -15.49
N PRO A 70 -13.04 3.43 -14.98
CA PRO A 70 -13.75 4.66 -14.61
C PRO A 70 -13.08 5.31 -13.38
N ILE A 71 -13.23 6.63 -13.21
CA ILE A 71 -12.72 7.37 -12.06
C ILE A 71 -13.26 6.79 -10.74
N SER A 72 -14.52 6.33 -10.74
CA SER A 72 -15.13 5.67 -9.57
C SER A 72 -14.39 4.43 -9.08
N GLU A 73 -13.65 3.73 -9.96
CA GLU A 73 -12.81 2.60 -9.53
C GLU A 73 -11.57 3.09 -8.80
N ILE A 74 -11.01 4.25 -9.18
CA ILE A 74 -9.94 4.90 -8.42
C ILE A 74 -10.42 5.35 -7.04
N ASP A 75 -11.63 5.89 -6.96
CA ASP A 75 -12.26 6.27 -5.69
C ASP A 75 -12.41 5.04 -4.78
N ARG A 76 -12.96 3.96 -5.32
CA ARG A 76 -13.12 2.68 -4.60
C ARG A 76 -11.79 2.10 -4.14
N LEU A 77 -10.76 2.19 -4.97
CA LEU A 77 -9.42 1.71 -4.64
C LEU A 77 -8.82 2.54 -3.49
N ASP A 78 -8.91 3.87 -3.55
CA ASP A 78 -8.43 4.77 -2.50
C ASP A 78 -9.14 4.53 -1.17
N ASP A 79 -10.47 4.39 -1.20
CA ASP A 79 -11.26 4.06 0.00
C ASP A 79 -10.84 2.71 0.60
N GLY A 80 -10.59 1.70 -0.24
CA GLY A 80 -10.05 0.41 0.19
C GLY A 80 -8.67 0.51 0.83
N LEU A 81 -7.79 1.35 0.28
CA LEU A 81 -6.46 1.63 0.85
C LEU A 81 -6.56 2.33 2.21
N ARG A 82 -7.43 3.34 2.35
CA ARG A 82 -7.70 4.04 3.61
C ARG A 82 -8.24 3.09 4.66
N GLN A 83 -9.24 2.29 4.33
CA GLN A 83 -9.79 1.27 5.24
C GLN A 83 -8.72 0.27 5.70
N SER A 84 -7.85 -0.17 4.78
CA SER A 84 -6.74 -1.07 5.10
C SER A 84 -5.73 -0.43 6.06
N LYS A 85 -5.41 0.87 5.88
CA LYS A 85 -4.56 1.64 6.80
C LYS A 85 -5.20 1.78 8.18
N ASP A 86 -6.48 2.10 8.22
CA ASP A 86 -7.22 2.29 9.47
C ASP A 86 -7.35 0.97 10.25
N LEU A 87 -7.62 -0.14 9.57
CA LEU A 87 -7.63 -1.46 10.17
C LEU A 87 -6.26 -1.84 10.75
N ARG A 88 -5.18 -1.62 10.00
CA ARG A 88 -3.80 -1.85 10.49
C ARG A 88 -3.49 -1.00 11.72
N LYS A 89 -3.86 0.29 11.71
CA LYS A 89 -3.66 1.21 12.83
C LYS A 89 -4.52 0.81 14.04
N ARG A 90 -5.80 0.53 13.81
CA ARG A 90 -6.75 0.14 14.87
C ARG A 90 -6.32 -1.16 15.55
N THR A 91 -5.97 -2.20 14.78
CA THR A 91 -5.52 -3.48 15.34
C THR A 91 -4.25 -3.31 16.15
N ARG A 92 -3.27 -2.55 15.64
CA ARG A 92 -2.04 -2.25 16.38
C ARG A 92 -2.30 -1.50 17.68
N ASN A 93 -3.17 -0.52 17.66
CA ASN A 93 -3.50 0.26 18.86
C ASN A 93 -4.29 -0.59 19.87
N TRP A 94 -5.23 -1.41 19.40
CA TRP A 94 -6.02 -2.30 20.28
C TRP A 94 -5.13 -3.31 21.01
N VAL A 95 -4.22 -3.97 20.29
CA VAL A 95 -3.25 -4.91 20.89
C VAL A 95 -2.37 -4.21 21.91
N LYS A 96 -1.85 -2.99 21.58
CA LYS A 96 -1.08 -2.20 22.54
C LYS A 96 -1.90 -1.79 23.75
N SER A 97 -3.13 -1.33 23.56
CA SER A 97 -4.01 -0.87 24.65
C SER A 97 -4.38 -2.00 25.60
N ILE A 98 -4.67 -3.19 25.07
CA ILE A 98 -4.94 -4.37 25.93
C ILE A 98 -3.67 -4.81 26.65
N GLY A 99 -2.55 -4.94 25.93
CA GLY A 99 -1.28 -5.34 26.54
C GLY A 99 -0.82 -4.40 27.65
N LEU A 100 -0.82 -3.09 27.37
CA LEU A 100 -0.38 -2.07 28.32
C LEU A 100 -1.43 -1.76 29.39
N GLY A 101 -2.72 -1.71 29.01
CA GLY A 101 -3.80 -1.30 29.90
C GLY A 101 -4.27 -2.39 30.87
N PHE A 102 -4.22 -3.65 30.47
CA PHE A 102 -4.65 -4.78 31.29
C PHE A 102 -3.53 -5.77 31.58
N GLY A 103 -2.71 -6.12 30.59
CA GLY A 103 -1.70 -7.15 30.73
C GLY A 103 -0.60 -6.77 31.72
N ILE A 104 -0.03 -5.57 31.59
CA ILE A 104 1.03 -5.10 32.49
C ILE A 104 0.51 -4.86 33.92
N PRO A 105 -0.61 -4.15 34.15
CA PRO A 105 -1.17 -4.01 35.50
C PRO A 105 -1.51 -5.34 36.16
N LEU A 106 -2.09 -6.28 35.38
CA LEU A 106 -2.41 -7.61 35.88
C LEU A 106 -1.14 -8.36 36.30
N LEU A 107 -0.09 -8.30 35.48
CA LEU A 107 1.22 -8.90 35.80
C LEU A 107 1.83 -8.27 37.06
N ILE A 108 1.81 -6.95 37.19
CA ILE A 108 2.31 -6.23 38.38
C ILE A 108 1.53 -6.63 39.61
N ALA A 109 0.18 -6.59 39.55
CA ALA A 109 -0.68 -6.99 40.66
C ALA A 109 -0.41 -8.43 41.09
N TYR A 110 -0.23 -9.33 40.11
CA TYR A 110 0.14 -10.70 40.32
C TYR A 110 1.49 -10.84 41.06
N LEU A 111 2.53 -10.15 40.60
CA LEU A 111 3.87 -10.15 41.23
C LEU A 111 3.82 -9.60 42.67
N VAL A 112 3.03 -8.55 42.92
CA VAL A 112 2.84 -7.98 44.27
C VAL A 112 2.19 -8.98 45.20
N VAL A 113 1.10 -9.66 44.78
CA VAL A 113 0.42 -10.68 45.56
C VAL A 113 1.34 -11.86 45.85
N THR A 114 2.14 -12.29 44.89
CA THR A 114 3.10 -13.38 45.04
C THR A 114 4.17 -13.03 46.07
N ALA A 115 4.73 -11.82 45.97
CA ALA A 115 5.72 -11.33 46.94
C ALA A 115 5.13 -11.21 48.37
N ALA A 116 3.88 -10.77 48.47
CA ALA A 116 3.20 -10.61 49.76
C ALA A 116 2.82 -11.94 50.41
N THR A 117 2.50 -12.97 49.63
CA THR A 117 2.10 -14.29 50.15
C THR A 117 3.23 -15.28 50.41
N GLY A 118 4.40 -15.02 49.82
CA GLY A 118 5.61 -15.89 49.95
C GLY A 118 5.44 -17.28 49.32
N ARG A 119 4.39 -17.49 48.51
CA ARG A 119 4.09 -18.79 47.88
C ARG A 119 4.84 -18.93 46.54
N GLU A 120 5.77 -19.84 46.48
CA GLU A 120 6.58 -20.06 45.28
C GLU A 120 5.75 -20.53 44.06
N ASP A 121 4.68 -21.26 44.30
CA ASP A 121 3.77 -21.75 43.22
C ASP A 121 3.22 -20.59 42.34
N TYR A 122 3.01 -19.42 42.94
CA TYR A 122 2.48 -18.26 42.21
C TYR A 122 3.50 -17.61 41.25
N TRP A 123 4.83 -17.77 41.47
CA TRP A 123 5.82 -17.27 40.52
C TRP A 123 5.71 -17.95 39.16
N LEU A 124 5.42 -19.25 39.12
CA LEU A 124 5.23 -20.01 37.89
C LEU A 124 4.10 -19.46 37.06
N ALA A 125 2.93 -19.23 37.65
CA ALA A 125 1.78 -18.69 36.92
C ALA A 125 2.03 -17.24 36.42
N GLY A 126 2.86 -16.45 37.12
CA GLY A 126 3.32 -15.12 36.67
C GLY A 126 4.24 -15.19 35.45
N TYR A 127 5.16 -16.15 35.44
CA TYR A 127 5.99 -16.40 34.26
C TYR A 127 5.14 -16.86 33.07
N ASP A 128 4.15 -17.74 33.26
CA ASP A 128 3.26 -18.18 32.21
C ASP A 128 2.40 -17.04 31.65
N LEU A 129 1.89 -16.18 32.54
CA LEU A 129 1.14 -14.99 32.11
C LEU A 129 2.01 -14.04 31.31
N ALA A 130 3.25 -13.76 31.75
CA ALA A 130 4.19 -12.93 31.01
C ALA A 130 4.58 -13.59 29.69
N PHE A 131 4.82 -14.89 29.72
CA PHE A 131 5.15 -15.71 28.56
C PHE A 131 4.02 -15.74 27.54
N PHE A 132 2.76 -15.65 27.94
CA PHE A 132 1.60 -15.54 27.04
C PHE A 132 1.37 -14.13 26.53
N LEU A 133 1.48 -13.10 27.38
CA LEU A 133 1.18 -11.72 27.02
C LEU A 133 2.21 -11.09 26.07
N VAL A 134 3.50 -11.36 26.30
CA VAL A 134 4.57 -10.76 25.50
C VAL A 134 4.41 -11.05 24.02
N PRO A 135 4.21 -12.28 23.55
CA PRO A 135 3.99 -12.54 22.12
C PRO A 135 2.68 -12.04 21.59
N ALA A 136 1.60 -12.11 22.37
CA ALA A 136 0.32 -11.56 21.94
C ALA A 136 0.46 -10.07 21.62
N ILE A 137 1.24 -9.31 22.40
CA ILE A 137 1.55 -7.90 22.15
C ILE A 137 2.42 -7.69 20.92
N PHE A 138 3.43 -8.51 20.72
CA PHE A 138 4.41 -8.32 19.64
C PHE A 138 3.99 -8.95 18.31
N PHE A 139 3.30 -10.07 18.31
CA PHE A 139 3.00 -10.86 17.12
C PHE A 139 1.52 -10.82 16.67
N GLY A 140 0.61 -10.30 17.48
CA GLY A 140 -0.83 -10.17 17.17
C GLY A 140 -1.16 -9.15 16.06
N ARG A 141 -0.31 -9.06 15.00
CA ARG A 141 -0.49 -8.10 13.89
C ARG A 141 -1.22 -8.76 12.73
N ILE A 142 -2.35 -8.16 12.33
CA ILE A 142 -3.00 -8.49 11.06
C ILE A 142 -2.32 -7.68 9.97
N ASN A 143 -1.75 -8.35 8.98
CA ASN A 143 -1.14 -7.70 7.82
C ASN A 143 -2.14 -7.74 6.66
N VAL A 144 -2.95 -6.69 6.55
CA VAL A 144 -3.85 -6.51 5.41
C VAL A 144 -3.00 -6.09 4.22
N PHE A 145 -3.05 -6.88 3.15
CA PHE A 145 -2.37 -6.54 1.91
C PHE A 145 -3.02 -5.31 1.27
N ALA A 146 -2.20 -4.36 0.91
CA ALA A 146 -2.55 -3.29 -0.01
C ALA A 146 -1.41 -3.24 -1.05
N PRO A 147 -1.68 -3.04 -2.35
CA PRO A 147 -0.65 -2.93 -3.37
C PRO A 147 0.33 -1.78 -3.01
N PRO A 148 1.61 -2.08 -2.68
CA PRO A 148 2.49 -1.06 -2.09
C PRO A 148 2.75 0.11 -3.05
N ALA A 149 2.85 -0.18 -4.34
CA ALA A 149 3.07 0.83 -5.36
C ALA A 149 1.89 1.81 -5.43
N ILE A 150 0.66 1.30 -5.49
CA ILE A 150 -0.54 2.13 -5.53
C ILE A 150 -0.72 2.89 -4.22
N GLU A 151 -0.51 2.23 -3.07
CA GLU A 151 -0.64 2.89 -1.76
C GLU A 151 0.30 4.10 -1.62
N MET A 152 1.49 4.02 -2.21
CA MET A 152 2.49 5.10 -2.18
C MET A 152 2.18 6.21 -3.17
N LYS A 153 1.72 5.87 -4.37
CA LYS A 153 1.45 6.80 -5.46
C LYS A 153 0.09 7.49 -5.36
N MET A 154 -0.90 6.88 -4.69
CA MET A 154 -2.28 7.35 -4.63
C MET A 154 -2.44 8.81 -4.16
N PRO A 155 -1.73 9.30 -3.14
CA PRO A 155 -1.84 10.70 -2.73
C PRO A 155 -1.51 11.69 -3.85
N CYS A 156 -0.49 11.40 -4.67
CA CYS A 156 -0.10 12.23 -5.81
C CYS A 156 -1.17 12.21 -6.93
N PHE A 157 -1.69 11.03 -7.25
CA PHE A 157 -2.77 10.92 -8.23
C PHE A 157 -4.06 11.59 -7.75
N ARG A 158 -4.37 11.52 -6.46
CA ARG A 158 -5.51 12.23 -5.87
C ARG A 158 -5.35 13.74 -5.94
N ALA A 159 -4.15 14.27 -5.63
CA ALA A 159 -3.86 15.68 -5.77
C ALA A 159 -4.04 16.13 -7.23
N PHE A 160 -3.53 15.36 -8.18
CA PHE A 160 -3.74 15.63 -9.61
C PHE A 160 -5.23 15.63 -10.00
N LEU A 161 -6.02 14.69 -9.50
CA LEU A 161 -7.45 14.57 -9.83
C LEU A 161 -8.34 15.56 -9.05
N SER A 162 -7.84 16.21 -8.01
CA SER A 162 -8.62 17.17 -7.20
C SER A 162 -8.89 18.48 -7.93
N GLU A 163 -7.99 18.87 -8.83
CA GLU A 163 -8.15 20.07 -9.62
C GLU A 163 -9.04 19.82 -10.83
N LYS A 164 -9.92 20.78 -11.10
CA LYS A 164 -10.87 20.66 -12.20
C LYS A 164 -10.18 20.89 -13.55
N LEU A 165 -10.28 19.89 -14.41
CA LEU A 165 -9.82 20.03 -15.79
C LEU A 165 -10.75 20.95 -16.62
N PRO A 166 -10.22 21.67 -17.61
CA PRO A 166 -11.04 22.39 -18.60
C PRO A 166 -12.05 21.47 -19.27
N GLU A 167 -13.20 22.01 -19.64
CA GLU A 167 -14.26 21.23 -20.31
C GLU A 167 -13.84 20.63 -21.66
N THR A 168 -12.80 21.18 -22.27
CA THR A 168 -12.20 20.68 -23.53
C THR A 168 -11.33 19.45 -23.32
N MET A 169 -11.04 19.07 -22.10
CA MET A 169 -10.17 17.95 -21.74
C MET A 169 -10.94 16.86 -21.00
N ALA A 170 -10.37 15.66 -21.01
CA ALA A 170 -10.88 14.51 -20.27
C ALA A 170 -9.69 13.77 -19.65
N VAL A 171 -9.92 13.10 -18.53
CA VAL A 171 -8.94 12.19 -17.92
C VAL A 171 -9.47 10.77 -17.95
N ALA A 172 -8.65 9.85 -18.43
CA ALA A 172 -8.90 8.42 -18.45
C ALA A 172 -7.88 7.71 -17.55
N PRO A 173 -8.29 7.19 -16.38
CA PRO A 173 -7.40 6.37 -15.56
C PRO A 173 -7.18 5.00 -16.19
N TYR A 174 -5.96 4.49 -16.03
CA TYR A 174 -5.56 3.13 -16.42
C TYR A 174 -4.97 2.44 -15.20
N LEU A 175 -5.43 1.23 -14.92
CA LEU A 175 -4.83 0.35 -13.93
C LEU A 175 -4.07 -0.78 -14.61
N ARG A 176 -2.91 -1.10 -14.09
CA ARG A 176 -2.21 -2.32 -14.41
C ARG A 176 -2.72 -3.41 -13.47
N PHE A 177 -3.14 -4.52 -14.05
CA PHE A 177 -3.63 -5.66 -13.31
C PHE A 177 -2.72 -6.85 -13.51
N ASP A 178 -2.45 -7.55 -12.42
CA ASP A 178 -1.95 -8.92 -12.42
C ASP A 178 -3.09 -9.87 -12.07
N LYS A 179 -2.87 -11.16 -12.27
CA LYS A 179 -3.83 -12.20 -11.90
C LYS A 179 -3.28 -13.04 -10.76
N ASP A 180 -4.11 -13.28 -9.74
CA ASP A 180 -3.79 -14.26 -8.71
C ASP A 180 -3.98 -15.71 -9.22
N LYS A 181 -3.72 -16.69 -8.35
CA LYS A 181 -3.90 -18.12 -8.66
C LYS A 181 -5.34 -18.50 -8.98
N SER A 182 -6.31 -17.73 -8.52
CA SER A 182 -7.74 -17.93 -8.81
C SER A 182 -8.17 -17.28 -10.12
N GLY A 183 -7.30 -16.48 -10.75
CA GLY A 183 -7.59 -15.68 -11.92
C GLY A 183 -8.22 -14.32 -11.62
N ALA A 184 -8.30 -13.92 -10.33
CA ALA A 184 -8.81 -12.62 -9.94
C ALA A 184 -7.80 -11.51 -10.25
N ASP A 185 -8.30 -10.38 -10.72
CA ASP A 185 -7.50 -9.21 -11.03
C ASP A 185 -6.99 -8.52 -9.76
N ILE A 186 -5.69 -8.23 -9.73
CA ILE A 186 -5.00 -7.51 -8.67
C ILE A 186 -4.47 -6.21 -9.26
N PRO A 187 -4.96 -5.04 -8.82
CA PRO A 187 -4.40 -3.78 -9.28
C PRO A 187 -3.00 -3.58 -8.70
N GLU A 188 -2.00 -3.33 -9.56
CA GLU A 188 -0.61 -3.16 -9.15
C GLU A 188 -0.06 -1.76 -9.38
N ASP A 189 -0.49 -1.10 -10.45
CA ASP A 189 -0.02 0.23 -10.78
C ASP A 189 -1.13 1.09 -11.40
N LEU A 190 -0.93 2.41 -11.39
CA LEU A 190 -1.88 3.42 -11.85
C LEU A 190 -1.17 4.44 -12.74
N ARG A 191 -1.83 4.84 -13.82
CA ARG A 191 -1.49 6.01 -14.63
C ARG A 191 -2.76 6.72 -15.10
N LEU A 192 -2.64 7.99 -15.43
CA LEU A 192 -3.74 8.78 -15.99
C LEU A 192 -3.38 9.18 -17.42
N LEU A 193 -4.34 9.17 -18.33
CA LEU A 193 -4.22 9.75 -19.64
C LEU A 193 -5.11 10.99 -19.71
N VAL A 194 -4.52 12.16 -19.94
CA VAL A 194 -5.22 13.42 -20.15
C VAL A 194 -5.30 13.66 -21.65
N GLU A 195 -6.50 13.78 -22.17
CA GLU A 195 -6.78 13.92 -23.58
C GLU A 195 -7.55 15.20 -23.84
N ILE A 196 -7.35 15.78 -25.04
CA ILE A 196 -8.21 16.84 -25.57
C ILE A 196 -9.40 16.16 -26.27
N LYS A 197 -10.62 16.64 -26.09
CA LYS A 197 -11.82 16.08 -26.74
C LYS A 197 -11.76 16.11 -28.28
N ARG A 198 -11.02 17.05 -28.85
CA ARG A 198 -10.73 17.14 -30.28
C ARG A 198 -9.23 17.30 -30.47
N PRO A 199 -8.45 16.22 -30.37
CA PRO A 199 -7.01 16.30 -30.45
C PRO A 199 -6.55 16.52 -31.92
N PRO A 200 -5.42 17.18 -32.12
CA PRO A 200 -4.70 17.10 -33.39
C PRO A 200 -4.44 15.65 -33.79
N ALA A 201 -4.37 15.39 -35.10
CA ALA A 201 -4.24 14.01 -35.63
C ALA A 201 -2.98 13.27 -35.15
N ASP A 202 -1.94 14.01 -34.83
CA ASP A 202 -0.63 13.51 -34.36
C ASP A 202 -0.51 13.44 -32.83
N LEU A 203 -1.46 14.00 -32.06
CA LEU A 203 -1.44 13.92 -30.59
C LEU A 203 -2.27 12.74 -30.10
N VAL A 204 -1.71 11.93 -29.21
CA VAL A 204 -2.43 10.89 -28.46
C VAL A 204 -2.96 11.48 -27.15
N GLY A 205 -2.11 12.18 -26.40
CA GLY A 205 -2.45 12.79 -25.12
C GLY A 205 -1.24 12.96 -24.21
N VAL A 206 -1.49 13.29 -22.95
CA VAL A 206 -0.45 13.38 -21.93
C VAL A 206 -0.71 12.31 -20.86
N GLN A 207 0.23 11.38 -20.74
CA GLN A 207 0.20 10.35 -19.70
C GLN A 207 0.86 10.85 -18.43
N ILE A 208 0.14 10.81 -17.32
CA ILE A 208 0.68 11.07 -16.00
C ILE A 208 1.05 9.74 -15.38
N GLN A 209 2.32 9.60 -15.05
CA GLN A 209 2.90 8.39 -14.48
C GLN A 209 3.62 8.71 -13.19
N ALA A 210 3.82 7.70 -12.35
CA ALA A 210 4.62 7.81 -11.16
C ALA A 210 5.56 6.61 -11.03
N ALA A 211 6.84 6.89 -10.84
CA ALA A 211 7.84 5.92 -10.42
C ALA A 211 7.96 5.88 -8.90
N ILE A 212 8.61 4.88 -8.36
CA ILE A 212 9.02 4.82 -6.96
C ILE A 212 10.54 4.89 -6.93
N ASN A 213 11.04 5.97 -6.38
CA ASN A 213 12.47 6.15 -6.15
C ASN A 213 12.87 5.58 -4.79
N CYS A 214 13.95 4.80 -4.76
CA CYS A 214 14.51 4.24 -3.53
C CYS A 214 15.68 5.13 -3.08
N GLY A 215 15.53 5.78 -1.94
CA GLY A 215 16.57 6.64 -1.37
C GLY A 215 16.95 6.24 0.07
N PRO A 216 17.95 6.90 0.66
CA PRO A 216 18.35 6.63 2.06
C PRO A 216 17.23 6.86 3.08
N ALA A 217 16.28 7.75 2.77
CA ALA A 217 15.10 8.03 3.61
C ALA A 217 13.93 7.06 3.37
N GLY A 218 14.07 6.09 2.46
CA GLY A 218 13.03 5.15 2.08
C GLY A 218 12.53 5.34 0.64
N ASN A 219 11.43 4.68 0.35
CA ASN A 219 10.78 4.74 -0.96
C ASN A 219 9.85 5.95 -1.03
N VAL A 220 9.95 6.72 -2.12
CA VAL A 220 9.16 7.94 -2.33
C VAL A 220 8.56 7.95 -3.73
N PRO A 221 7.33 8.50 -3.93
CA PRO A 221 6.76 8.64 -5.25
C PRO A 221 7.47 9.75 -6.02
N TYR A 222 7.61 9.55 -7.31
CA TYR A 222 8.15 10.51 -8.27
C TYR A 222 7.23 10.56 -9.49
N MET A 223 6.46 11.64 -9.62
CA MET A 223 5.48 11.81 -10.68
C MET A 223 6.08 12.59 -11.85
N TYR A 224 5.68 12.23 -13.05
CA TYR A 224 6.11 12.87 -14.29
C TYR A 224 5.01 12.77 -15.35
N ALA A 225 5.07 13.65 -16.34
CA ALA A 225 4.19 13.66 -17.48
C ALA A 225 4.92 13.15 -18.72
N VAL A 226 4.25 12.38 -19.57
CA VAL A 226 4.74 11.88 -20.84
C VAL A 226 3.77 12.32 -21.93
N VAL A 227 4.19 13.27 -22.75
CA VAL A 227 3.45 13.62 -23.95
C VAL A 227 3.62 12.48 -24.96
N LEU A 228 2.50 11.96 -25.46
CA LEU A 228 2.47 10.89 -26.46
C LEU A 228 1.99 11.42 -27.79
N THR A 229 2.77 11.22 -28.84
CA THR A 229 2.44 11.61 -30.22
C THR A 229 2.59 10.42 -31.18
N LYS A 230 1.92 10.49 -32.33
CA LYS A 230 2.10 9.54 -33.42
C LYS A 230 3.34 9.96 -34.23
N GLY A 231 4.45 9.29 -33.96
CA GLY A 231 5.77 9.64 -34.54
C GLY A 231 6.39 10.91 -33.96
N LYS A 232 7.58 11.26 -34.47
CA LYS A 232 8.41 12.40 -34.02
C LYS A 232 8.38 13.61 -34.96
N THR A 233 7.72 13.49 -36.09
CA THR A 233 7.76 14.53 -37.15
C THR A 233 6.58 15.50 -37.06
N GLY A 234 5.56 15.13 -36.30
CA GLY A 234 4.31 15.90 -36.12
C GLY A 234 4.53 17.23 -35.39
N ARG A 235 3.59 18.13 -35.54
CA ARG A 235 3.61 19.45 -34.88
C ARG A 235 3.57 19.31 -33.36
N SER A 236 2.70 18.42 -32.86
CA SER A 236 2.56 18.21 -31.43
C SER A 236 3.85 17.76 -30.77
N TYR A 237 4.63 16.88 -31.43
CA TYR A 237 5.94 16.47 -30.94
C TYR A 237 6.93 17.64 -30.87
N LYS A 238 7.05 18.41 -32.01
CA LYS A 238 7.95 19.55 -32.07
C LYS A 238 7.62 20.63 -31.07
N THR A 239 6.34 20.90 -30.84
CA THR A 239 5.91 21.84 -29.78
C THR A 239 6.27 21.31 -28.40
N ALA A 240 6.07 20.02 -28.14
CA ALA A 240 6.40 19.40 -26.86
C ALA A 240 7.94 19.39 -26.58
N GLU A 241 8.74 19.08 -27.59
CA GLU A 241 10.19 19.06 -27.48
C GLU A 241 10.80 20.43 -27.14
N GLN A 242 10.14 21.52 -27.58
CA GLN A 242 10.56 22.90 -27.32
C GLN A 242 10.07 23.50 -26.00
N ILE A 243 9.27 22.75 -25.24
CA ILE A 243 8.78 23.21 -23.95
C ILE A 243 9.95 23.48 -23.00
N GLN A 244 9.95 24.64 -22.40
CA GLN A 244 10.84 24.99 -21.30
C GLN A 244 9.99 25.35 -20.08
N VAL A 245 10.15 24.59 -19.00
CA VAL A 245 9.48 24.84 -17.74
C VAL A 245 10.55 24.98 -16.66
N PRO A 246 10.64 26.14 -15.98
CA PRO A 246 11.60 26.30 -14.89
C PRO A 246 11.42 25.20 -13.81
N GLY A 247 12.53 24.60 -13.38
CA GLY A 247 12.51 23.52 -12.39
C GLY A 247 12.10 22.14 -12.93
N TYR A 248 11.91 22.01 -14.24
CA TYR A 248 11.59 20.74 -14.90
C TYR A 248 12.59 20.39 -15.99
N ILE A 249 12.91 19.12 -16.10
CA ILE A 249 13.70 18.53 -17.17
C ILE A 249 12.74 18.03 -18.25
N VAL A 250 13.03 18.34 -19.49
CA VAL A 250 12.28 17.90 -20.66
C VAL A 250 13.17 17.00 -21.50
N ASP A 251 12.82 15.71 -21.60
CA ASP A 251 13.56 14.69 -22.34
C ASP A 251 12.73 14.21 -23.53
N ALA A 252 13.16 14.49 -24.73
CA ALA A 252 12.50 14.06 -25.97
C ALA A 252 13.05 12.72 -26.45
N GLY A 253 12.17 11.81 -26.86
CA GLY A 253 12.52 10.44 -27.26
C GLY A 253 11.43 9.76 -28.08
N GLY A 254 11.34 8.45 -27.97
CA GLY A 254 10.34 7.59 -28.63
C GLY A 254 10.96 6.66 -29.67
N ASP A 255 10.17 5.69 -30.11
CA ASP A 255 10.47 4.77 -31.21
C ASP A 255 9.91 5.30 -32.56
N GLY A 256 9.94 4.46 -33.60
CA GLY A 256 9.47 4.87 -34.93
C GLY A 256 8.00 5.24 -35.02
N ASP A 257 7.15 4.58 -34.23
CA ASP A 257 5.70 4.71 -34.29
C ASP A 257 5.17 5.79 -33.34
N TYR A 258 5.85 6.00 -32.21
CA TYR A 258 5.45 6.95 -31.18
C TYR A 258 6.59 7.91 -30.81
N GLY A 259 6.25 9.21 -30.74
CA GLY A 259 7.10 10.21 -30.09
C GLY A 259 6.72 10.34 -28.63
N THR A 260 7.70 10.45 -27.75
CA THR A 260 7.52 10.67 -26.32
C THR A 260 8.31 11.88 -25.88
N VAL A 261 7.69 12.80 -25.13
CA VAL A 261 8.39 13.88 -24.45
C VAL A 261 8.07 13.80 -22.97
N VAL A 262 9.08 13.50 -22.17
CA VAL A 262 8.97 13.35 -20.73
C VAL A 262 9.22 14.68 -20.06
N ILE A 263 8.28 15.14 -19.24
CA ILE A 263 8.37 16.36 -18.43
C ILE A 263 8.41 15.91 -16.97
N ARG A 264 9.53 16.13 -16.31
CA ARG A 264 9.76 15.70 -14.93
C ARG A 264 10.44 16.78 -14.11
N GLN A 265 10.09 16.87 -12.83
CA GLN A 265 10.69 17.81 -11.89
C GLN A 265 12.18 17.52 -11.68
N GLU A 266 12.99 18.56 -11.42
CA GLU A 266 14.42 18.44 -11.07
C GLU A 266 14.60 17.90 -9.65
N GLY A 267 14.10 16.77 -9.28
CA GLY A 267 14.16 16.25 -7.93
C GLY A 267 13.99 14.74 -7.88
N TYR A 268 13.93 14.20 -6.67
CA TYR A 268 13.75 12.77 -6.44
C TYR A 268 12.39 12.43 -5.84
N VAL A 269 11.64 13.44 -5.36
CA VAL A 269 10.38 13.27 -4.63
C VAL A 269 9.36 14.21 -5.24
N THR A 270 8.14 13.74 -5.40
CA THR A 270 7.00 14.58 -5.77
C THR A 270 6.03 14.63 -4.59
N ASN A 271 5.77 15.83 -4.10
CA ASN A 271 4.75 16.07 -3.10
C ASN A 271 3.38 16.29 -3.77
N PRO A 272 2.25 16.23 -3.03
CA PRO A 272 0.93 16.52 -3.59
C PRO A 272 0.81 17.87 -4.29
N ASP A 273 1.47 18.92 -3.76
CA ASP A 273 1.45 20.27 -4.35
C ASP A 273 2.19 20.31 -5.70
N ASP A 274 3.31 19.58 -5.82
CA ASP A 274 4.05 19.41 -7.09
C ASP A 274 3.19 18.71 -8.15
N CYS A 275 2.27 17.82 -7.73
CA CYS A 275 1.34 17.15 -8.63
C CYS A 275 0.32 18.11 -9.23
N VAL A 276 -0.14 19.09 -8.47
CA VAL A 276 -1.03 20.17 -8.94
C VAL A 276 -0.30 21.08 -9.93
N GLU A 277 0.96 21.39 -9.65
CA GLU A 277 1.80 22.16 -10.57
C GLU A 277 2.01 21.42 -11.89
N LEU A 278 2.33 20.12 -11.83
CA LEU A 278 2.47 19.27 -13.01
C LEU A 278 1.18 19.23 -13.82
N GLN A 279 0.01 19.17 -13.18
CA GLN A 279 -1.29 19.26 -13.86
C GLN A 279 -1.44 20.57 -14.59
N THR A 280 -1.08 21.69 -13.94
CA THR A 280 -1.14 23.03 -14.56
C THR A 280 -0.27 23.11 -15.79
N ILE A 281 0.94 22.54 -15.75
CA ILE A 281 1.86 22.46 -16.90
C ILE A 281 1.22 21.67 -18.03
N CYS A 282 0.64 20.51 -17.75
CA CYS A 282 -0.03 19.66 -18.74
C CYS A 282 -1.22 20.39 -19.39
N ILE A 283 -2.05 21.08 -18.59
CA ILE A 283 -3.19 21.86 -19.08
C ILE A 283 -2.71 22.99 -20.01
N LYS A 284 -1.69 23.77 -19.62
CA LYS A 284 -1.14 24.84 -20.46
C LYS A 284 -0.61 24.30 -21.78
N PHE A 285 0.13 23.20 -21.74
CA PHE A 285 0.65 22.53 -22.92
C PHE A 285 -0.48 22.07 -23.87
N LEU A 286 -1.47 21.33 -23.34
CA LEU A 286 -2.58 20.84 -24.13
C LEU A 286 -3.44 21.99 -24.69
N THR A 287 -3.60 23.07 -23.96
CA THR A 287 -4.32 24.27 -24.40
C THR A 287 -3.57 24.98 -25.53
N SER A 288 -2.22 25.08 -25.46
CA SER A 288 -1.43 25.70 -26.53
C SER A 288 -1.56 24.95 -27.85
N ILE A 289 -1.53 23.62 -27.79
CA ILE A 289 -1.75 22.77 -28.97
C ILE A 289 -3.19 22.87 -29.52
N ALA A 290 -4.20 22.91 -28.63
CA ALA A 290 -5.61 23.03 -29.04
C ALA A 290 -5.94 24.41 -29.64
N GLY A 291 -5.40 25.48 -29.08
CA GLY A 291 -5.65 26.86 -29.53
C GLY A 291 -5.07 27.16 -30.90
N GLU A 292 -3.96 26.56 -31.24
CA GLU A 292 -3.32 26.69 -32.53
C GLU A 292 -3.97 25.83 -33.64
N GLY A 293 -4.69 24.76 -33.28
CA GLY A 293 -5.47 23.92 -34.21
C GLY A 293 -6.81 24.54 -34.66
N SER A 294 -7.28 25.61 -34.01
CA SER A 294 -8.53 26.29 -34.37
C SER A 294 -8.36 27.37 -35.46
N LEU A 295 -7.14 27.63 -35.93
CA LEU A 295 -6.81 28.61 -36.96
C LEU A 295 -6.38 27.98 -38.30
N ALA A 296 -6.44 26.69 -38.45
CA ALA A 296 -6.26 25.92 -39.67
C ALA A 296 -7.58 25.18 -39.99
#